data_24108b2c93b1519b8a509a7b0bb41234
#
_entry.id   24108b2c93b1519b8a509a7b0bb41234
#
_cell.length_a   1.000
_cell.length_b   1.000
_cell.length_c   1.000
_cell.angle_alpha   90.00
_cell.angle_beta   90.00
_cell.angle_gamma   90.00
#
_symmetry.space_group_name_H-M   'P 1'
#
loop_
_entity.id
_entity.type
_entity.pdbx_description
1 polymer ?
#
loop_
_entity_poly.entity_id
_entity_poly.type
_entity_poly.pdbx_seq_one_letter_code
_entity_poly.pdbx_strand_id
1 'polypeptide(L)'
;MKKIFEQIIVDNKTYNVIIEKKKIKNCYFRFYNGEFHASCPYFYPKKFLLKSLLMYAKKLIKEPRVNLEKHTVQLFGEKVYSENNTFSILGYTFTANTEEEFYKEIKPILHKYIYSKVLEYTKIMDIPFLYKVRVQKMKSRLGSNSKATNTLNFTLKLIHFSKEAIDSVIVHELAHYFKFDHSKEFYDIVYKYCPNYDKLNKEFKD
;
A
#
# COMPACT_ATOMS: atom_id res chain seq x y z
N MET A 1 12.29 10.12 -27.14
CA MET A 1 11.73 8.74 -27.19
C MET A 1 10.34 8.80 -27.83
N LYS A 2 10.07 7.95 -28.85
CA LYS A 2 8.77 7.95 -29.53
C LYS A 2 7.75 7.22 -28.66
N LYS A 3 6.69 7.91 -28.24
CA LYS A 3 5.51 7.31 -27.58
C LYS A 3 4.54 6.85 -28.66
N ILE A 4 3.95 5.68 -28.48
CA ILE A 4 2.90 5.11 -29.33
C ILE A 4 1.61 5.12 -28.49
N PHE A 5 0.53 5.62 -29.05
CA PHE A 5 -0.76 5.70 -28.41
C PHE A 5 -1.69 4.65 -29.01
N GLU A 6 -2.33 3.86 -28.18
CA GLU A 6 -3.27 2.80 -28.52
C GLU A 6 -4.46 2.83 -27.57
N GLN A 7 -5.47 2.01 -27.86
CA GLN A 7 -6.60 1.81 -26.98
C GLN A 7 -6.86 0.32 -26.78
N ILE A 8 -7.35 -0.03 -25.60
CA ILE A 8 -7.84 -1.38 -25.28
C ILE A 8 -9.19 -1.30 -24.60
N ILE A 9 -10.00 -2.34 -24.77
CA ILE A 9 -11.29 -2.47 -24.09
C ILE A 9 -11.16 -3.50 -22.98
N VAL A 10 -11.53 -3.11 -21.77
CA VAL A 10 -11.56 -3.99 -20.59
C VAL A 10 -12.91 -3.79 -19.92
N ASP A 11 -13.67 -4.88 -19.76
CA ASP A 11 -15.02 -4.86 -19.16
C ASP A 11 -15.93 -3.76 -19.76
N ASN A 12 -16.01 -3.71 -21.10
CA ASN A 12 -16.80 -2.75 -21.91
C ASN A 12 -16.41 -1.28 -21.73
N LYS A 13 -15.26 -0.99 -21.12
CA LYS A 13 -14.72 0.36 -20.99
C LYS A 13 -13.43 0.49 -21.80
N THR A 14 -13.33 1.57 -22.58
CA THR A 14 -12.14 1.89 -23.38
C THR A 14 -11.11 2.63 -22.52
N TYR A 15 -9.86 2.18 -22.62
CA TYR A 15 -8.72 2.78 -21.95
C TYR A 15 -7.62 3.13 -22.93
N ASN A 16 -7.00 4.28 -22.73
CA ASN A 16 -5.81 4.68 -23.45
C ASN A 16 -4.59 3.85 -22.98
N VAL A 17 -3.71 3.55 -23.91
CA VAL A 17 -2.45 2.85 -23.68
C VAL A 17 -1.30 3.67 -24.23
N ILE A 18 -0.40 4.10 -23.39
CA ILE A 18 0.84 4.77 -23.77
C ILE A 18 1.96 3.74 -23.78
N ILE A 19 2.52 3.47 -24.95
CA ILE A 19 3.60 2.49 -25.14
C ILE A 19 4.92 3.22 -25.33
N GLU A 20 5.90 2.86 -24.51
CA GLU A 20 7.27 3.37 -24.62
C GLU A 20 8.25 2.22 -24.89
N LYS A 21 8.97 2.31 -26.02
CA LYS A 21 10.03 1.39 -26.34
C LYS A 21 11.34 1.83 -25.70
N LYS A 22 12.00 0.90 -24.97
CA LYS A 22 13.19 1.20 -24.16
C LYS A 22 14.24 0.10 -24.30
N LYS A 23 15.49 0.40 -23.90
CA LYS A 23 16.56 -0.61 -23.78
C LYS A 23 16.37 -1.40 -22.48
N ILE A 24 15.42 -2.33 -22.49
CA ILE A 24 15.05 -3.20 -21.37
C ILE A 24 14.86 -4.63 -21.89
N LYS A 25 14.93 -5.62 -20.99
CA LYS A 25 14.76 -7.05 -21.34
C LYS A 25 13.30 -7.50 -21.28
N ASN A 26 12.51 -6.96 -20.35
CA ASN A 26 11.14 -7.39 -20.06
C ASN A 26 10.12 -6.31 -20.38
N CYS A 27 8.84 -6.70 -20.54
CA CYS A 27 7.73 -5.77 -20.62
C CYS A 27 7.24 -5.44 -19.22
N TYR A 28 6.88 -4.17 -19.00
CA TYR A 28 6.32 -3.67 -17.74
C TYR A 28 5.02 -2.93 -18.02
N PHE A 29 4.01 -3.21 -17.21
CA PHE A 29 2.69 -2.60 -17.31
C PHE A 29 2.35 -1.86 -16.02
N ARG A 30 1.75 -0.68 -16.16
CA ARG A 30 1.27 0.14 -15.05
C ARG A 30 -0.05 0.76 -15.44
N PHE A 31 -0.90 1.00 -14.46
CA PHE A 31 -2.13 1.76 -14.61
C PHE A 31 -2.10 2.94 -13.63
N TYR A 32 -2.23 4.14 -14.13
CA TYR A 32 -2.35 5.36 -13.32
C TYR A 32 -2.99 6.47 -14.14
N ASN A 33 -3.67 7.39 -13.48
CA ASN A 33 -4.43 8.48 -14.11
C ASN A 33 -5.44 8.01 -15.18
N GLY A 34 -6.05 6.83 -14.98
CA GLY A 34 -7.03 6.30 -15.93
C GLY A 34 -6.47 5.70 -17.23
N GLU A 35 -5.15 5.60 -17.37
CA GLU A 35 -4.48 5.12 -18.58
C GLU A 35 -3.49 4.00 -18.29
N PHE A 36 -3.28 3.11 -19.25
CA PHE A 36 -2.24 2.10 -19.19
C PHE A 36 -0.91 2.64 -19.74
N HIS A 37 0.16 2.36 -19.04
CA HIS A 37 1.52 2.65 -19.46
C HIS A 37 2.28 1.34 -19.64
N ALA A 38 2.71 1.05 -20.86
CA ALA A 38 3.46 -0.14 -21.23
C ALA A 38 4.86 0.24 -21.64
N SER A 39 5.88 -0.32 -20.97
CA SER A 39 7.28 -0.23 -21.40
C SER A 39 7.73 -1.58 -21.93
N CYS A 40 8.37 -1.62 -23.10
CA CYS A 40 8.82 -2.86 -23.73
C CYS A 40 10.16 -2.69 -24.47
N PRO A 41 10.87 -3.79 -24.79
CA PRO A 41 12.06 -3.76 -25.63
C PRO A 41 11.77 -3.17 -27.04
N TYR A 42 12.78 -2.57 -27.69
CA TYR A 42 12.62 -1.91 -28.99
C TYR A 42 11.97 -2.79 -30.06
N PHE A 43 12.34 -4.07 -30.11
CA PHE A 43 11.86 -5.01 -31.12
C PHE A 43 10.67 -5.85 -30.69
N TYR A 44 10.10 -5.58 -29.50
CA TYR A 44 8.96 -6.36 -29.04
C TYR A 44 7.69 -6.04 -29.86
N PRO A 45 7.03 -7.07 -30.45
CA PRO A 45 5.88 -6.82 -31.33
C PRO A 45 4.69 -6.25 -30.57
N LYS A 46 4.10 -5.19 -31.11
CA LYS A 46 2.96 -4.48 -30.51
C LYS A 46 1.78 -5.41 -30.22
N LYS A 47 1.44 -6.31 -31.15
CA LYS A 47 0.33 -7.27 -31.01
C LYS A 47 0.47 -8.13 -29.75
N PHE A 48 1.67 -8.66 -29.49
CA PHE A 48 1.93 -9.46 -28.29
C PHE A 48 1.93 -8.63 -27.01
N LEU A 49 2.42 -7.39 -27.09
CA LEU A 49 2.39 -6.46 -25.94
C LEU A 49 0.97 -6.18 -25.49
N LEU A 50 0.08 -5.82 -26.43
CA LEU A 50 -1.33 -5.54 -26.13
C LEU A 50 -2.07 -6.79 -25.64
N LYS A 51 -1.80 -7.96 -26.22
CA LYS A 51 -2.36 -9.24 -25.73
C LYS A 51 -1.92 -9.52 -24.29
N SER A 52 -0.64 -9.35 -23.98
CA SER A 52 -0.12 -9.50 -22.61
C SER A 52 -0.72 -8.47 -21.67
N LEU A 53 -0.84 -7.20 -22.09
CA LEU A 53 -1.47 -6.17 -21.28
C LEU A 53 -2.92 -6.53 -20.94
N LEU A 54 -3.71 -7.00 -21.91
CA LEU A 54 -5.10 -7.41 -21.68
C LEU A 54 -5.23 -8.52 -20.64
N MET A 55 -4.30 -9.49 -20.61
CA MET A 55 -4.30 -10.56 -19.59
C MET A 55 -4.15 -10.01 -18.16
N TYR A 56 -3.42 -8.91 -17.99
CA TYR A 56 -3.15 -8.30 -16.69
C TYR A 56 -4.01 -7.06 -16.41
N ALA A 57 -4.73 -6.55 -17.40
CA ALA A 57 -5.41 -5.26 -17.33
C ALA A 57 -6.40 -5.18 -16.16
N LYS A 58 -7.26 -6.19 -15.97
CA LYS A 58 -8.20 -6.25 -14.83
C LYS A 58 -7.49 -6.19 -13.47
N LYS A 59 -6.34 -6.85 -13.36
CA LYS A 59 -5.53 -6.84 -12.15
C LYS A 59 -4.85 -5.49 -11.91
N LEU A 60 -4.54 -4.77 -13.00
CA LEU A 60 -3.90 -3.45 -12.94
C LEU A 60 -4.91 -2.33 -12.68
N ILE A 61 -6.17 -2.49 -13.16
CA ILE A 61 -7.28 -1.58 -12.87
C ILE A 61 -7.76 -1.88 -11.45
N LYS A 62 -6.97 -1.49 -10.45
CA LYS A 62 -7.43 -1.51 -9.07
C LYS A 62 -8.37 -0.33 -8.87
N GLU A 63 -9.55 -0.57 -8.29
CA GLU A 63 -10.36 0.54 -7.80
C GLU A 63 -9.50 1.37 -6.83
N PRO A 64 -9.50 2.70 -6.95
CA PRO A 64 -8.78 3.54 -6.01
C PRO A 64 -9.34 3.26 -4.60
N ARG A 65 -8.46 3.07 -3.63
CA ARG A 65 -8.84 2.82 -2.23
C ARG A 65 -9.55 4.01 -1.59
N VAL A 66 -9.36 5.19 -2.17
CA VAL A 66 -10.11 6.41 -1.91
C VAL A 66 -10.81 6.79 -3.20
N ASN A 67 -12.12 6.64 -3.27
CA ASN A 67 -12.93 7.02 -4.42
C ASN A 67 -14.03 7.95 -3.96
N LEU A 68 -13.72 9.25 -3.96
CA LEU A 68 -14.63 10.29 -3.49
C LEU A 68 -15.80 10.51 -4.46
N GLU A 69 -15.62 10.24 -5.76
CA GLU A 69 -16.71 10.31 -6.75
C GLU A 69 -17.78 9.24 -6.48
N LYS A 70 -17.36 8.05 -6.04
CA LYS A 70 -18.25 6.96 -5.62
C LYS A 70 -18.60 6.97 -4.15
N HIS A 71 -18.16 8.01 -3.43
CA HIS A 71 -18.35 8.12 -1.98
C HIS A 71 -17.88 6.89 -1.20
N THR A 72 -16.76 6.28 -1.62
CA THR A 72 -16.24 5.06 -1.00
C THR A 72 -14.77 5.18 -0.66
N VAL A 73 -14.40 4.64 0.50
CA VAL A 73 -13.01 4.49 0.92
C VAL A 73 -12.80 3.12 1.55
N GLN A 74 -11.58 2.60 1.48
CA GLN A 74 -11.20 1.41 2.21
C GLN A 74 -10.50 1.83 3.50
N LEU A 75 -11.05 1.47 4.65
CA LEU A 75 -10.53 1.80 5.98
C LEU A 75 -10.41 0.53 6.82
N PHE A 76 -9.23 0.28 7.35
CA PHE A 76 -8.91 -0.92 8.13
C PHE A 76 -9.39 -2.23 7.48
N GLY A 77 -9.22 -2.34 6.14
CA GLY A 77 -9.60 -3.50 5.35
C GLY A 77 -11.06 -3.52 4.90
N GLU A 78 -11.92 -2.65 5.43
CA GLU A 78 -13.33 -2.60 5.12
C GLU A 78 -13.66 -1.48 4.12
N LYS A 79 -14.64 -1.73 3.24
CA LYS A 79 -15.16 -0.70 2.33
C LYS A 79 -16.20 0.12 3.08
N VAL A 80 -15.92 1.40 3.28
CA VAL A 80 -16.78 2.35 3.96
C VAL A 80 -17.42 3.28 2.93
N TYR A 81 -18.71 3.48 3.08
CA TYR A 81 -19.49 4.43 2.28
C TYR A 81 -19.66 5.74 3.05
N SER A 82 -19.59 6.85 2.35
CA SER A 82 -19.81 8.17 2.96
C SER A 82 -21.08 8.82 2.45
N GLU A 83 -21.69 9.65 3.26
CA GLU A 83 -22.70 10.61 2.82
C GLU A 83 -22.03 11.97 2.64
N ASN A 84 -22.17 12.57 1.47
CA ASN A 84 -21.56 13.87 1.15
C ASN A 84 -20.07 13.97 1.51
N ASN A 85 -19.30 12.90 1.23
CA ASN A 85 -17.87 12.79 1.58
C ASN A 85 -17.58 12.95 3.08
N THR A 86 -18.56 12.66 3.93
CA THR A 86 -18.41 12.58 5.38
C THR A 86 -18.19 11.13 5.80
N PHE A 87 -17.08 10.87 6.45
CA PHE A 87 -16.61 9.54 6.84
C PHE A 87 -16.62 9.43 8.36
N SER A 88 -17.04 8.27 8.87
CA SER A 88 -16.99 7.96 10.30
C SER A 88 -16.14 6.71 10.54
N ILE A 89 -15.19 6.79 11.44
CA ILE A 89 -14.30 5.68 11.80
C ILE A 89 -13.79 5.80 13.25
N LEU A 90 -13.85 4.71 14.00
CA LEU A 90 -13.37 4.64 15.39
C LEU A 90 -13.89 5.81 16.27
N GLY A 91 -15.14 6.25 16.05
CA GLY A 91 -15.74 7.36 16.77
C GLY A 91 -15.33 8.77 16.28
N TYR A 92 -14.54 8.87 15.24
CA TYR A 92 -14.20 10.14 14.59
C TYR A 92 -15.03 10.34 13.34
N THR A 93 -15.50 11.56 13.12
CA THR A 93 -16.23 11.96 11.91
C THR A 93 -15.49 13.13 11.26
N PHE A 94 -15.26 13.04 9.95
CA PHE A 94 -14.58 14.08 9.16
C PHE A 94 -15.12 14.12 7.74
N THR A 95 -14.96 15.25 7.06
CA THR A 95 -15.33 15.45 5.66
C THR A 95 -14.05 15.65 4.84
N ALA A 96 -13.99 15.03 3.65
CA ALA A 96 -12.87 15.20 2.75
C ALA A 96 -13.36 15.21 1.29
N ASN A 97 -13.07 16.28 0.56
CA ASN A 97 -13.43 16.45 -0.85
C ASN A 97 -12.28 16.11 -1.80
N THR A 98 -11.07 15.98 -1.26
CA THR A 98 -9.88 15.59 -2.01
C THR A 98 -9.15 14.45 -1.28
N GLU A 99 -8.37 13.69 -2.05
CA GLU A 99 -7.52 12.63 -1.45
C GLU A 99 -6.50 13.21 -0.45
N GLU A 100 -6.02 14.43 -0.68
CA GLU A 100 -5.08 15.10 0.21
C GLU A 100 -5.74 15.46 1.54
N GLU A 101 -6.95 16.04 1.51
CA GLU A 101 -7.76 16.29 2.70
C GLU A 101 -8.05 15.00 3.46
N PHE A 102 -8.47 13.94 2.75
CA PHE A 102 -8.69 12.64 3.36
C PHE A 102 -7.46 12.15 4.14
N TYR A 103 -6.28 12.14 3.53
CA TYR A 103 -5.07 11.69 4.22
C TYR A 103 -4.62 12.63 5.36
N LYS A 104 -4.95 13.91 5.28
CA LYS A 104 -4.70 14.87 6.36
C LYS A 104 -5.55 14.51 7.59
N GLU A 105 -6.84 14.27 7.39
CA GLU A 105 -7.78 13.94 8.46
C GLU A 105 -7.55 12.53 9.06
N ILE A 106 -7.22 11.55 8.22
CA ILE A 106 -7.02 10.17 8.68
C ILE A 106 -5.68 9.95 9.39
N LYS A 107 -4.69 10.79 9.14
CA LYS A 107 -3.34 10.66 9.71
C LYS A 107 -3.31 10.58 11.24
N PRO A 108 -3.97 11.48 12.00
CA PRO A 108 -3.97 11.39 13.47
C PRO A 108 -4.69 10.12 13.97
N ILE A 109 -5.73 9.66 13.29
CA ILE A 109 -6.48 8.45 13.65
C ILE A 109 -5.59 7.22 13.48
N LEU A 110 -4.95 7.08 12.32
CA LEU A 110 -4.01 6.00 12.06
C LEU A 110 -2.80 6.05 13.00
N HIS A 111 -2.27 7.25 13.27
CA HIS A 111 -1.17 7.42 14.21
C HIS A 111 -1.53 6.93 15.61
N LYS A 112 -2.71 7.31 16.10
CA LYS A 112 -3.20 6.87 17.42
C LYS A 112 -3.32 5.35 17.49
N TYR A 113 -3.87 4.72 16.46
CA TYR A 113 -3.96 3.26 16.37
C TYR A 113 -2.57 2.61 16.40
N ILE A 114 -1.68 3.01 15.48
CA ILE A 114 -0.32 2.45 15.39
C ILE A 114 0.45 2.66 16.68
N TYR A 115 0.37 3.87 17.28
CA TYR A 115 1.07 4.17 18.52
C TYR A 115 0.63 3.26 19.66
N SER A 116 -0.69 3.05 19.82
CA SER A 116 -1.22 2.15 20.84
C SER A 116 -0.73 0.71 20.67
N LYS A 117 -0.69 0.24 19.41
CA LYS A 117 -0.19 -1.11 19.08
C LYS A 117 1.33 -1.24 19.23
N VAL A 118 2.09 -0.21 18.88
CA VAL A 118 3.54 -0.18 19.16
C VAL A 118 3.80 -0.29 20.66
N LEU A 119 3.08 0.43 21.52
CA LEU A 119 3.21 0.32 22.98
C LEU A 119 2.88 -1.10 23.47
N GLU A 120 1.79 -1.68 22.99
CA GLU A 120 1.35 -3.03 23.33
C GLU A 120 2.43 -4.06 22.96
N TYR A 121 2.88 -4.08 21.69
CA TYR A 121 3.88 -5.05 21.23
C TYR A 121 5.27 -4.79 21.80
N THR A 122 5.67 -3.55 22.05
CA THR A 122 6.93 -3.24 22.74
C THR A 122 6.97 -3.92 24.11
N LYS A 123 5.85 -3.90 24.84
CA LYS A 123 5.73 -4.59 26.14
C LYS A 123 5.73 -6.11 25.98
N ILE A 124 4.95 -6.67 25.03
CA ILE A 124 4.86 -8.12 24.78
C ILE A 124 6.22 -8.69 24.33
N MET A 125 7.01 -7.91 23.62
CA MET A 125 8.31 -8.31 23.09
C MET A 125 9.47 -7.99 24.05
N ASP A 126 9.21 -7.49 25.28
CA ASP A 126 10.21 -7.12 26.28
C ASP A 126 11.27 -6.14 25.75
N ILE A 127 10.87 -5.16 24.94
CA ILE A 127 11.76 -4.11 24.44
C ILE A 127 11.87 -3.01 25.53
N PRO A 128 13.09 -2.68 26.03
CA PRO A 128 13.26 -1.89 27.26
C PRO A 128 13.08 -0.37 27.09
N PHE A 129 12.64 0.11 25.93
CA PHE A 129 12.44 1.53 25.66
C PHE A 129 11.24 1.78 24.75
N LEU A 130 10.81 3.04 24.71
CA LEU A 130 9.70 3.46 23.86
C LEU A 130 10.22 4.01 22.52
N TYR A 131 9.59 3.58 21.44
CA TYR A 131 9.86 4.13 20.11
C TYR A 131 9.10 5.45 19.87
N LYS A 132 9.73 6.36 19.15
CA LYS A 132 9.02 7.45 18.48
C LYS A 132 8.30 6.89 17.27
N VAL A 133 7.01 7.17 17.14
CA VAL A 133 6.18 6.69 16.02
C VAL A 133 5.87 7.88 15.09
N ARG A 134 6.07 7.67 13.80
CA ARG A 134 5.72 8.63 12.75
C ARG A 134 4.87 7.96 11.69
N VAL A 135 3.81 8.64 11.26
CA VAL A 135 2.98 8.24 10.12
C VAL A 135 3.11 9.29 9.04
N GLN A 136 3.52 8.89 7.84
CA GLN A 136 3.82 9.81 6.75
C GLN A 136 3.64 9.16 5.38
N LYS A 137 3.60 9.94 4.32
CA LYS A 137 3.58 9.42 2.94
C LYS A 137 4.94 8.80 2.62
N MET A 138 4.96 7.50 2.32
CA MET A 138 6.17 6.77 1.92
C MET A 138 6.02 6.21 0.51
N LYS A 139 7.10 6.19 -0.27
CA LYS A 139 7.04 5.78 -1.69
C LYS A 139 6.87 4.28 -1.88
N SER A 140 7.65 3.47 -1.17
CA SER A 140 7.76 2.01 -1.42
C SER A 140 7.67 1.13 -0.18
N ARG A 141 7.96 1.64 1.01
CA ARG A 141 7.98 0.87 2.25
C ARG A 141 6.67 1.00 3.00
N LEU A 142 6.27 -0.05 3.70
CA LEU A 142 5.13 -0.04 4.62
C LEU A 142 5.52 0.50 5.99
N GLY A 143 6.72 0.15 6.45
CA GLY A 143 7.34 0.63 7.66
C GLY A 143 8.85 0.81 7.52
N SER A 144 9.50 1.34 8.54
CA SER A 144 10.95 1.32 8.72
C SER A 144 11.32 1.56 10.18
N ASN A 145 12.33 0.86 10.66
CA ASN A 145 12.93 1.05 11.97
C ASN A 145 14.27 1.79 11.83
N SER A 146 14.43 2.91 12.55
CA SER A 146 15.69 3.64 12.66
C SER A 146 16.30 3.40 14.05
N LYS A 147 17.31 2.54 14.13
CA LYS A 147 18.03 2.23 15.36
C LYS A 147 18.68 3.45 15.97
N ALA A 148 19.28 4.32 15.13
CA ALA A 148 19.99 5.51 15.58
C ALA A 148 19.11 6.52 16.34
N THR A 149 17.81 6.54 16.03
CA THR A 149 16.88 7.53 16.60
C THR A 149 15.72 6.89 17.38
N ASN A 150 15.71 5.57 17.52
CA ASN A 150 14.60 4.82 18.08
C ASN A 150 13.25 5.26 17.50
N THR A 151 13.20 5.36 16.17
CA THR A 151 12.01 5.84 15.47
C THR A 151 11.46 4.80 14.51
N LEU A 152 10.18 4.51 14.64
CA LEU A 152 9.40 3.72 13.69
C LEU A 152 8.64 4.66 12.78
N ASN A 153 8.78 4.48 11.48
CA ASN A 153 8.00 5.21 10.49
C ASN A 153 7.04 4.25 9.79
N PHE A 154 5.81 4.68 9.56
CA PHE A 154 4.78 3.91 8.88
C PHE A 154 4.14 4.72 7.76
N THR A 155 3.76 4.05 6.67
CA THR A 155 3.09 4.72 5.56
C THR A 155 1.62 5.00 5.88
N LEU A 156 1.11 6.15 5.43
CA LEU A 156 -0.32 6.49 5.47
C LEU A 156 -1.19 5.45 4.76
N LYS A 157 -0.65 4.75 3.75
CA LYS A 157 -1.36 3.72 3.02
C LYS A 157 -1.83 2.54 3.88
N LEU A 158 -1.25 2.35 5.06
CA LEU A 158 -1.64 1.28 5.99
C LEU A 158 -3.10 1.38 6.40
N ILE A 159 -3.69 2.57 6.40
CA ILE A 159 -5.11 2.76 6.74
C ILE A 159 -6.06 1.88 5.90
N HIS A 160 -5.65 1.51 4.70
CA HIS A 160 -6.46 0.74 3.78
C HIS A 160 -6.43 -0.77 4.00
N PHE A 161 -5.59 -1.27 4.89
CA PHE A 161 -5.41 -2.69 5.16
C PHE A 161 -6.08 -3.10 6.47
N SER A 162 -6.30 -4.41 6.67
CA SER A 162 -6.87 -4.91 7.91
C SER A 162 -6.01 -4.50 9.13
N LYS A 163 -6.62 -4.43 10.30
CA LYS A 163 -5.91 -4.12 11.55
C LYS A 163 -4.81 -5.16 11.80
N GLU A 164 -5.10 -6.42 11.53
CA GLU A 164 -4.17 -7.54 11.65
C GLU A 164 -2.98 -7.39 10.70
N ALA A 165 -3.22 -6.93 9.47
CA ALA A 165 -2.15 -6.65 8.53
C ALA A 165 -1.28 -5.46 8.99
N ILE A 166 -1.88 -4.40 9.53
CA ILE A 166 -1.13 -3.28 10.12
C ILE A 166 -0.27 -3.78 11.30
N ASP A 167 -0.85 -4.59 12.18
CA ASP A 167 -0.16 -5.16 13.33
C ASP A 167 1.03 -6.03 12.89
N SER A 168 0.90 -6.78 11.79
CA SER A 168 2.00 -7.57 11.23
C SER A 168 3.20 -6.71 10.80
N VAL A 169 2.94 -5.51 10.25
CA VAL A 169 4.00 -4.54 9.91
C VAL A 169 4.64 -3.99 11.19
N ILE A 170 3.86 -3.72 12.22
CA ILE A 170 4.38 -3.23 13.50
C ILE A 170 5.30 -4.27 14.14
N VAL A 171 4.89 -5.54 14.19
CA VAL A 171 5.71 -6.65 14.69
C VAL A 171 7.00 -6.79 13.88
N HIS A 172 6.92 -6.68 12.54
CA HIS A 172 8.09 -6.72 11.66
C HIS A 172 9.11 -5.61 12.00
N GLU A 173 8.64 -4.38 12.16
CA GLU A 173 9.52 -3.26 12.49
C GLU A 173 10.10 -3.37 13.92
N LEU A 174 9.33 -3.91 14.86
CA LEU A 174 9.82 -4.16 16.22
C LEU A 174 10.81 -5.33 16.29
N ALA A 175 10.64 -6.37 15.46
CA ALA A 175 11.58 -7.49 15.38
C ALA A 175 13.00 -7.04 14.99
N HIS A 176 13.14 -5.92 14.29
CA HIS A 176 14.42 -5.30 13.99
C HIS A 176 15.19 -4.81 15.24
N TYR A 177 14.57 -4.73 16.39
CA TYR A 177 15.29 -4.52 17.64
C TYR A 177 16.25 -5.66 17.93
N PHE A 178 15.82 -6.91 17.70
CA PHE A 178 16.60 -8.12 17.98
C PHE A 178 17.54 -8.47 16.83
N LYS A 179 17.08 -8.34 15.59
CA LYS A 179 17.81 -8.73 14.39
C LYS A 179 17.54 -7.74 13.25
N PHE A 180 18.59 -7.12 12.69
CA PHE A 180 18.42 -6.10 11.65
C PHE A 180 18.39 -6.67 10.23
N ASP A 181 18.96 -7.85 10.03
CA ASP A 181 18.85 -8.59 8.77
C ASP A 181 17.52 -9.33 8.69
N HIS A 182 17.10 -9.72 7.49
CA HIS A 182 15.93 -10.55 7.27
C HIS A 182 16.31 -12.04 7.17
N SER A 183 17.16 -12.50 8.10
CA SER A 183 17.59 -13.88 8.22
C SER A 183 16.46 -14.79 8.73
N LYS A 184 16.72 -16.09 8.81
CA LYS A 184 15.76 -17.04 9.40
C LYS A 184 15.43 -16.65 10.85
N GLU A 185 16.44 -16.30 11.64
CA GLU A 185 16.26 -15.90 13.04
C GLU A 185 15.36 -14.65 13.18
N PHE A 186 15.45 -13.71 12.25
CA PHE A 186 14.53 -12.57 12.19
C PHE A 186 13.09 -13.05 12.01
N TYR A 187 12.83 -13.91 11.02
CA TYR A 187 11.49 -14.41 10.77
C TYR A 187 10.97 -15.32 11.88
N ASP A 188 11.83 -16.07 12.57
CA ASP A 188 11.45 -16.84 13.76
C ASP A 188 10.90 -15.92 14.86
N ILE A 189 11.49 -14.73 15.04
CA ILE A 189 10.98 -13.70 15.96
C ILE A 189 9.62 -13.16 15.46
N VAL A 190 9.51 -12.82 14.17
CA VAL A 190 8.26 -12.31 13.60
C VAL A 190 7.12 -13.32 13.77
N TYR A 191 7.35 -14.60 13.45
CA TYR A 191 6.34 -15.66 13.57
C TYR A 191 5.95 -15.96 15.02
N LYS A 192 6.87 -15.79 15.97
CA LYS A 192 6.57 -15.92 17.40
C LYS A 192 5.46 -14.96 17.83
N TYR A 193 5.47 -13.72 17.35
CA TYR A 193 4.52 -12.68 17.76
C TYR A 193 3.39 -12.42 16.73
N CYS A 194 3.57 -12.91 15.50
CA CYS A 194 2.59 -12.83 14.42
C CYS A 194 2.58 -14.16 13.62
N PRO A 195 1.96 -15.24 14.13
CA PRO A 195 1.99 -16.55 13.47
C PRO A 195 1.42 -16.56 12.04
N ASN A 196 0.49 -15.65 11.74
CA ASN A 196 -0.15 -15.54 10.42
C ASN A 196 0.54 -14.52 9.49
N TYR A 197 1.79 -14.12 9.78
CA TYR A 197 2.51 -13.07 9.06
C TYR A 197 2.47 -13.23 7.54
N ASP A 198 2.77 -14.42 7.02
CA ASP A 198 2.79 -14.65 5.57
C ASP A 198 1.43 -14.50 4.90
N LYS A 199 0.36 -14.89 5.60
CA LYS A 199 -1.01 -14.69 5.11
C LYS A 199 -1.35 -13.21 5.06
N LEU A 200 -1.06 -12.47 6.12
CA LEU A 200 -1.33 -11.04 6.24
C LEU A 200 -0.49 -10.23 5.26
N ASN A 201 0.76 -10.62 5.04
CA ASN A 201 1.66 -9.95 4.09
C ASN A 201 1.20 -10.06 2.62
N LYS A 202 0.29 -10.99 2.30
CA LYS A 202 -0.32 -11.08 0.97
C LYS A 202 -1.26 -9.90 0.68
N GLU A 203 -1.92 -9.34 1.70
CA GLU A 203 -2.80 -8.17 1.54
C GLU A 203 -2.08 -6.95 0.93
N PHE A 204 -0.76 -6.83 1.16
CA PHE A 204 0.02 -5.70 0.63
C PHE A 204 0.45 -5.89 -0.83
N LYS A 205 0.29 -7.10 -1.38
CA LYS A 205 0.68 -7.43 -2.76
C LYS A 205 -0.50 -7.28 -3.74
N ASP A 206 -1.71 -7.23 -3.20
CA ASP A 206 -2.96 -7.01 -3.93
C ASP A 206 -3.24 -5.51 -4.00
#